data_be4c1091d49c291f88bc3ad7d2e6630d
#
_entry.id   be4c1091d49c291f88bc3ad7d2e6630d
#
_cell.length_a   1.000
_cell.length_b   1.000
_cell.length_c   1.000
_cell.angle_alpha   90.00
_cell.angle_beta   90.00
_cell.angle_gamma   90.00
#
_symmetry.space_group_name_H-M   'P 1'
#
loop_
_entity.id
_entity.type
_entity.pdbx_description
1 polymer ?
#
loop_
_entity_poly.entity_id
_entity_poly.type
_entity_poly.pdbx_seq_one_letter_code
_entity_poly.pdbx_strand_id
1 'polypeptide(L)'
;MSRRLVLLLAVTSGVAVGNLYFPQAIAPLIASGLDVPPDRASLVVTAIQLGYTAGMVLLVPLGDRLRHRPLLAVLLCLTGLALLGAGCAPALTPLAAASALIGLTTVAAQIIGPLAAGLVAPGHRGAVIGTLMSGSTGGMLLARTFGGTLGEWLGWRAPYLVAAAVALLLAAVIAHAVPDTAPGTRPSDSASAAPLRSYAALLTAPLRLLRAEPDLRRSCLYQAAVFGGFCAAWTSLALLLTGPVYRLGAEAVGLLALVGAVTMLCTPVAGRLVDRHGPDPVNLVSLLGVLASAGVLTAGALGGVAGLAALTAGTLLLDVAMQCGMVANQARVYALRPGARSRLNTAYMTCAYLGGTAGSWLGVRAHAAFGWPAVCALIALLAAAALGRAVTGPRGRTARPS
;
A
#
# COMPACT_ATOMS: atom_id res chain seq x y z
N MET A 1 18.19 19.01 -7.53
CA MET A 1 17.99 18.44 -6.18
C MET A 1 19.24 17.68 -5.76
N SER A 2 19.72 17.80 -4.51
CA SER A 2 20.91 17.08 -4.06
C SER A 2 20.59 15.57 -3.91
N ARG A 3 21.58 14.70 -4.15
CA ARG A 3 21.44 13.24 -3.97
C ARG A 3 21.01 12.87 -2.54
N ARG A 4 21.51 13.64 -1.54
CA ARG A 4 21.15 13.46 -0.12
C ARG A 4 19.66 13.70 0.14
N LEU A 5 19.08 14.74 -0.49
CA LEU A 5 17.64 15.02 -0.35
C LEU A 5 16.78 13.95 -1.02
N VAL A 6 17.18 13.42 -2.20
CA VAL A 6 16.48 12.31 -2.84
C VAL A 6 16.47 11.07 -1.94
N LEU A 7 17.61 10.72 -1.36
CA LEU A 7 17.72 9.57 -0.45
C LEU A 7 16.89 9.79 0.83
N LEU A 8 16.93 10.98 1.42
CA LEU A 8 16.09 11.31 2.58
C LEU A 8 14.61 11.11 2.27
N LEU A 9 14.13 11.64 1.14
CA LEU A 9 12.73 11.49 0.74
C LEU A 9 12.38 10.03 0.41
N ALA A 10 13.31 9.26 -0.16
CA ALA A 10 13.12 7.83 -0.42
C ALA A 10 13.01 7.02 0.88
N VAL A 11 13.89 7.29 1.86
CA VAL A 11 13.81 6.67 3.19
C VAL A 11 12.52 7.05 3.89
N THR A 12 12.15 8.34 3.86
CA THR A 12 10.88 8.83 4.45
C THR A 12 9.67 8.15 3.82
N SER A 13 9.66 7.98 2.49
CA SER A 13 8.61 7.24 1.79
C SER A 13 8.58 5.76 2.22
N GLY A 14 9.75 5.14 2.37
CA GLY A 14 9.86 3.76 2.82
C GLY A 14 9.33 3.57 4.24
N VAL A 15 9.72 4.43 5.18
CA VAL A 15 9.22 4.39 6.56
C VAL A 15 7.71 4.63 6.62
N ALA A 16 7.21 5.64 5.90
CA ALA A 16 5.78 5.93 5.84
C ALA A 16 4.97 4.73 5.30
N VAL A 17 5.43 4.12 4.20
CA VAL A 17 4.78 2.91 3.67
C VAL A 17 4.95 1.74 4.63
N GLY A 18 6.13 1.57 5.23
CA GLY A 18 6.42 0.50 6.19
C GLY A 18 5.45 0.45 7.36
N ASN A 19 5.02 1.61 7.87
CA ASN A 19 4.05 1.71 8.97
C ASN A 19 2.70 1.04 8.69
N LEU A 20 2.35 0.82 7.40
CA LEU A 20 1.12 0.13 7.02
C LEU A 20 1.25 -1.40 7.10
N TYR A 21 2.47 -1.92 7.04
CA TYR A 21 2.70 -3.35 6.77
C TYR A 21 3.32 -4.13 7.92
N PHE A 22 4.14 -3.51 8.80
CA PHE A 22 4.73 -4.26 9.91
C PHE A 22 3.67 -4.84 10.88
N PRO A 23 2.49 -4.21 11.11
CA PRO A 23 1.50 -4.78 12.01
C PRO A 23 0.90 -6.10 11.53
N GLN A 24 0.99 -6.38 10.21
CA GLN A 24 0.55 -7.66 9.66
C GLN A 24 1.37 -8.83 10.22
N ALA A 25 2.67 -8.65 10.42
CA ALA A 25 3.55 -9.69 10.93
C ALA A 25 3.38 -9.93 12.44
N ILE A 26 3.05 -8.89 13.20
CA ILE A 26 2.95 -8.97 14.67
C ILE A 26 1.52 -9.13 15.20
N ALA A 27 0.52 -9.23 14.34
CA ALA A 27 -0.88 -9.41 14.77
C ALA A 27 -1.06 -10.60 15.73
N PRO A 28 -0.43 -11.77 15.54
CA PRO A 28 -0.48 -12.87 16.49
C PRO A 28 0.16 -12.54 17.85
N LEU A 29 1.26 -11.77 17.86
CA LEU A 29 1.90 -11.33 19.12
C LEU A 29 1.05 -10.30 19.87
N ILE A 30 0.28 -9.46 19.16
CA ILE A 30 -0.71 -8.56 19.77
C ILE A 30 -1.81 -9.38 20.42
N ALA A 31 -2.28 -10.45 19.75
CA ALA A 31 -3.31 -11.34 20.29
C ALA A 31 -2.89 -11.95 21.63
N SER A 32 -1.71 -12.54 21.69
CA SER A 32 -1.17 -13.13 22.92
C SER A 32 -0.86 -12.08 23.99
N GLY A 33 -0.31 -10.93 23.60
CA GLY A 33 0.09 -9.86 24.54
C GLY A 33 -1.06 -9.07 25.15
N LEU A 34 -2.25 -9.07 24.53
CA LEU A 34 -3.47 -8.43 25.03
C LEU A 34 -4.55 -9.43 25.47
N ASP A 35 -4.24 -10.73 25.40
CA ASP A 35 -5.18 -11.81 25.72
C ASP A 35 -6.52 -11.70 24.97
N VAL A 36 -6.41 -11.50 23.64
CA VAL A 36 -7.57 -11.37 22.74
C VAL A 36 -7.51 -12.41 21.62
N PRO A 37 -8.65 -12.82 21.06
CA PRO A 37 -8.67 -13.72 19.93
C PRO A 37 -7.86 -13.16 18.72
N PRO A 38 -7.13 -14.01 17.97
CA PRO A 38 -6.28 -13.58 16.85
C PRO A 38 -7.04 -12.83 15.74
N ASP A 39 -8.30 -13.21 15.50
CA ASP A 39 -9.18 -12.52 14.55
C ASP A 39 -9.48 -11.08 14.98
N ARG A 40 -9.65 -10.84 16.27
CA ARG A 40 -9.84 -9.49 16.83
C ARG A 40 -8.55 -8.67 16.77
N ALA A 41 -7.40 -9.26 17.10
CA ALA A 41 -6.11 -8.56 17.01
C ALA A 41 -5.83 -8.09 15.55
N SER A 42 -6.24 -8.85 14.55
CA SER A 42 -6.10 -8.50 13.14
C SER A 42 -6.91 -7.26 12.73
N LEU A 43 -7.88 -6.79 13.55
CA LEU A 43 -8.58 -5.53 13.32
C LEU A 43 -7.63 -4.32 13.33
N VAL A 44 -6.49 -4.42 14.00
CA VAL A 44 -5.42 -3.40 13.97
C VAL A 44 -4.96 -3.14 12.54
N VAL A 45 -4.74 -4.20 11.75
CA VAL A 45 -4.33 -4.10 10.35
C VAL A 45 -5.43 -3.45 9.50
N THR A 46 -6.68 -3.86 9.72
CA THR A 46 -7.85 -3.28 9.03
C THR A 46 -8.01 -1.80 9.38
N ALA A 47 -7.84 -1.43 10.64
CA ALA A 47 -7.93 -0.05 11.12
C ALA A 47 -6.86 0.85 10.47
N ILE A 48 -5.61 0.39 10.36
CA ILE A 48 -4.54 1.11 9.68
C ILE A 48 -4.90 1.34 8.20
N GLN A 49 -5.35 0.32 7.50
CA GLN A 49 -5.67 0.43 6.07
C GLN A 49 -6.88 1.35 5.83
N LEU A 50 -7.90 1.28 6.70
CA LEU A 50 -9.05 2.18 6.65
C LEU A 50 -8.62 3.63 6.92
N GLY A 51 -7.80 3.85 7.94
CA GLY A 51 -7.20 5.15 8.23
C GLY A 51 -6.41 5.69 7.04
N TYR A 52 -5.58 4.86 6.41
CA TYR A 52 -4.80 5.26 5.24
C TYR A 52 -5.69 5.63 4.05
N THR A 53 -6.74 4.87 3.81
CA THR A 53 -7.72 5.19 2.77
C THR A 53 -8.39 6.54 3.04
N ALA A 54 -8.79 6.80 4.29
CA ALA A 54 -9.32 8.10 4.70
C ALA A 54 -8.29 9.23 4.51
N GLY A 55 -7.03 8.98 4.90
CA GLY A 55 -5.91 9.92 4.72
C GLY A 55 -5.64 10.27 3.25
N MET A 56 -5.74 9.28 2.36
CA MET A 56 -5.62 9.53 0.92
C MET A 56 -6.68 10.48 0.39
N VAL A 57 -7.91 10.34 0.85
CA VAL A 57 -9.01 11.21 0.43
C VAL A 57 -8.92 12.59 1.09
N LEU A 58 -8.60 12.62 2.40
CA LEU A 58 -8.67 13.85 3.20
C LEU A 58 -7.36 14.64 3.20
N LEU A 59 -6.20 13.99 3.30
CA LEU A 59 -4.93 14.69 3.55
C LEU A 59 -4.06 14.86 2.30
N VAL A 60 -4.10 13.92 1.35
CA VAL A 60 -3.29 14.03 0.12
C VAL A 60 -3.64 15.29 -0.69
N PRO A 61 -4.92 15.69 -0.85
CA PRO A 61 -5.25 16.93 -1.55
C PRO A 61 -4.73 18.21 -0.88
N LEU A 62 -4.37 18.15 0.42
CA LEU A 62 -3.72 19.28 1.09
C LEU A 62 -2.31 19.54 0.56
N GLY A 63 -1.64 18.52 0.00
CA GLY A 63 -0.35 18.66 -0.66
C GLY A 63 -0.39 19.60 -1.88
N ASP A 64 -1.55 19.74 -2.53
CA ASP A 64 -1.72 20.66 -3.66
C ASP A 64 -1.92 22.14 -3.20
N ARG A 65 -2.11 22.37 -1.89
CA ARG A 65 -2.47 23.68 -1.34
C ARG A 65 -1.50 24.23 -0.31
N LEU A 66 -0.99 23.33 0.53
CA LEU A 66 -0.12 23.70 1.64
C LEU A 66 1.34 23.58 1.23
N ARG A 67 2.20 24.33 1.90
CA ARG A 67 3.63 24.18 1.76
C ARG A 67 4.06 22.78 2.17
N HIS A 68 4.80 22.10 1.32
CA HIS A 68 5.11 20.68 1.49
C HIS A 68 5.96 20.41 2.73
N ARG A 69 6.93 21.28 3.06
CA ARG A 69 7.81 21.13 4.23
C ARG A 69 7.03 21.04 5.55
N PRO A 70 6.22 22.05 5.96
CA PRO A 70 5.48 21.97 7.21
C PRO A 70 4.43 20.85 7.17
N LEU A 71 3.79 20.60 6.04
CA LEU A 71 2.80 19.52 5.90
C LEU A 71 3.44 18.16 6.18
N LEU A 72 4.57 17.84 5.54
CA LEU A 72 5.27 16.58 5.75
C LEU A 72 5.78 16.44 7.19
N ALA A 73 6.35 17.51 7.77
CA ALA A 73 6.82 17.48 9.15
C ALA A 73 5.68 17.23 10.14
N VAL A 74 4.53 17.91 9.97
CA VAL A 74 3.35 17.71 10.82
C VAL A 74 2.79 16.28 10.66
N LEU A 75 2.64 15.78 9.44
CA LEU A 75 2.14 14.42 9.20
C LEU A 75 3.05 13.36 9.84
N LEU A 76 4.37 13.49 9.69
CA LEU A 76 5.33 12.57 10.32
C LEU A 76 5.32 12.68 11.85
N CYS A 77 5.19 13.89 12.40
CA CYS A 77 5.06 14.11 13.84
C CYS A 77 3.80 13.43 14.38
N LEU A 78 2.65 13.66 13.74
CA LEU A 78 1.38 13.03 14.13
C LEU A 78 1.45 11.50 13.99
N THR A 79 2.11 10.99 12.95
CA THR A 79 2.35 9.55 12.78
C THR A 79 3.20 9.01 13.93
N GLY A 80 4.29 9.71 14.29
CA GLY A 80 5.15 9.31 15.40
C GLY A 80 4.42 9.30 16.74
N LEU A 81 3.58 10.31 17.02
CA LEU A 81 2.76 10.36 18.23
C LEU A 81 1.70 9.25 18.25
N ALA A 82 1.07 8.96 17.11
CA ALA A 82 0.11 7.87 17.00
C ALA A 82 0.78 6.50 17.19
N LEU A 83 2.01 6.32 16.66
CA LEU A 83 2.83 5.12 16.89
C LEU A 83 3.22 4.96 18.37
N LEU A 84 3.59 6.05 19.06
CA LEU A 84 3.82 6.03 20.50
C LEU A 84 2.55 5.61 21.26
N GLY A 85 1.41 6.20 20.91
CA GLY A 85 0.13 5.84 21.51
C GLY A 85 -0.22 4.36 21.29
N ALA A 86 0.08 3.82 20.11
CA ALA A 86 -0.10 2.39 19.80
C ALA A 86 0.83 1.51 20.64
N GLY A 87 2.12 1.86 20.75
CA GLY A 87 3.10 1.13 21.56
C GLY A 87 2.79 1.13 23.06
N CYS A 88 2.13 2.18 23.56
CA CYS A 88 1.71 2.31 24.96
C CYS A 88 0.26 1.82 25.21
N ALA A 89 -0.44 1.33 24.19
CA ALA A 89 -1.85 0.96 24.33
C ALA A 89 -2.05 -0.20 25.34
N PRO A 90 -2.96 -0.03 26.34
CA PRO A 90 -3.23 -1.06 27.33
C PRO A 90 -4.25 -2.11 26.86
N ALA A 91 -5.00 -1.83 25.79
CA ALA A 91 -6.07 -2.70 25.30
C ALA A 91 -6.22 -2.57 23.77
N LEU A 92 -6.99 -3.48 23.17
CA LEU A 92 -7.20 -3.52 21.72
C LEU A 92 -7.90 -2.27 21.18
N THR A 93 -8.88 -1.72 21.89
CA THR A 93 -9.64 -0.55 21.41
C THR A 93 -8.76 0.70 21.22
N PRO A 94 -7.97 1.15 22.23
CA PRO A 94 -7.05 2.27 22.03
C PRO A 94 -5.95 1.95 20.98
N LEU A 95 -5.50 0.68 20.90
CA LEU A 95 -4.55 0.26 19.86
C LEU A 95 -5.15 0.40 18.46
N ALA A 96 -6.39 -0.04 18.25
CA ALA A 96 -7.08 0.09 16.98
C ALA A 96 -7.33 1.57 16.60
N ALA A 97 -7.70 2.41 17.56
CA ALA A 97 -7.86 3.85 17.35
C ALA A 97 -6.54 4.52 16.97
N ALA A 98 -5.46 4.24 17.70
CA ALA A 98 -4.12 4.72 17.36
C ALA A 98 -3.67 4.21 15.98
N SER A 99 -3.97 2.95 15.65
CA SER A 99 -3.68 2.36 14.35
C SER A 99 -4.42 3.05 13.21
N ALA A 100 -5.68 3.42 13.39
CA ALA A 100 -6.42 4.22 12.42
C ALA A 100 -5.77 5.61 12.22
N LEU A 101 -5.29 6.24 13.30
CA LEU A 101 -4.55 7.52 13.23
C LEU A 101 -3.19 7.35 12.54
N ILE A 102 -2.45 6.27 12.79
CA ILE A 102 -1.22 5.95 12.07
C ILE A 102 -1.52 5.87 10.56
N GLY A 103 -2.54 5.11 10.17
CA GLY A 103 -2.97 5.02 8.78
C GLY A 103 -3.31 6.39 8.20
N LEU A 104 -4.15 7.16 8.88
CA LEU A 104 -4.60 8.49 8.42
C LEU A 104 -3.42 9.43 8.15
N THR A 105 -2.41 9.46 9.00
CA THR A 105 -1.32 10.44 8.97
C THR A 105 -0.11 9.98 8.15
N THR A 106 0.09 8.68 7.94
CA THR A 106 1.25 8.12 7.23
C THR A 106 1.19 8.27 5.70
N VAL A 107 0.28 9.09 5.17
CA VAL A 107 0.14 9.37 3.72
C VAL A 107 1.27 10.22 3.13
N ALA A 108 2.29 10.54 3.90
CA ALA A 108 3.43 11.36 3.48
C ALA A 108 4.08 10.86 2.17
N ALA A 109 4.16 9.53 1.96
CA ALA A 109 4.72 8.95 0.74
C ALA A 109 3.98 9.41 -0.54
N GLN A 110 2.68 9.65 -0.47
CA GLN A 110 1.87 10.09 -1.60
C GLN A 110 2.10 11.58 -1.93
N ILE A 111 2.54 12.37 -0.97
CA ILE A 111 2.84 13.79 -1.12
C ILE A 111 4.29 13.99 -1.59
N ILE A 112 5.20 13.11 -1.18
CA ILE A 112 6.64 13.19 -1.53
C ILE A 112 6.86 13.05 -3.05
N GLY A 113 6.14 12.17 -3.74
CA GLY A 113 6.28 11.97 -5.17
C GLY A 113 6.07 13.25 -6.01
N PRO A 114 4.92 13.92 -5.90
CA PRO A 114 4.66 15.22 -6.55
C PRO A 114 5.67 16.30 -6.15
N LEU A 115 6.02 16.41 -4.86
CA LEU A 115 7.04 17.34 -4.37
C LEU A 115 8.37 17.13 -5.11
N ALA A 116 8.89 15.92 -5.12
CA ALA A 116 10.16 15.62 -5.74
C ALA A 116 10.15 15.88 -7.25
N ALA A 117 9.04 15.52 -7.93
CA ALA A 117 8.86 15.80 -9.35
C ALA A 117 8.86 17.31 -9.67
N GLY A 118 8.38 18.15 -8.74
CA GLY A 118 8.41 19.61 -8.87
C GLY A 118 9.79 20.22 -8.68
N LEU A 119 10.67 19.58 -7.89
CA LEU A 119 12.01 20.07 -7.56
C LEU A 119 13.10 19.64 -8.56
N VAL A 120 12.76 18.84 -9.59
CA VAL A 120 13.75 18.26 -10.51
C VAL A 120 13.46 18.64 -11.95
N ALA A 121 14.51 18.92 -12.71
CA ALA A 121 14.41 19.19 -14.13
C ALA A 121 13.76 18.02 -14.89
N PRO A 122 12.98 18.28 -15.96
CA PRO A 122 12.21 17.25 -16.67
C PRO A 122 12.98 15.98 -17.04
N GLY A 123 14.22 16.10 -17.48
CA GLY A 123 15.07 14.97 -17.89
C GLY A 123 15.54 14.05 -16.76
N HIS A 124 15.42 14.47 -15.49
CA HIS A 124 15.85 13.67 -14.33
C HIS A 124 14.68 13.16 -13.46
N ARG A 125 13.45 13.51 -13.81
CA ARG A 125 12.24 13.14 -13.03
C ARG A 125 12.07 11.64 -12.90
N GLY A 126 12.30 10.90 -13.97
CA GLY A 126 12.16 9.44 -13.99
C GLY A 126 13.09 8.75 -12.98
N ALA A 127 14.37 9.15 -12.96
CA ALA A 127 15.35 8.58 -12.03
C ALA A 127 15.00 8.87 -10.56
N VAL A 128 14.54 10.08 -10.26
CA VAL A 128 14.13 10.46 -8.89
C VAL A 128 12.87 9.73 -8.46
N ILE A 129 11.83 9.67 -9.31
CA ILE A 129 10.62 8.92 -9.02
C ILE A 129 10.92 7.43 -8.84
N GLY A 130 11.80 6.87 -9.68
CA GLY A 130 12.27 5.49 -9.54
C GLY A 130 12.92 5.23 -8.19
N THR A 131 13.79 6.13 -7.71
CA THR A 131 14.43 6.03 -6.39
C THR A 131 13.39 6.09 -5.26
N LEU A 132 12.40 6.98 -5.36
CA LEU A 132 11.31 7.09 -4.37
C LEU A 132 10.44 5.83 -4.35
N MET A 133 10.11 5.30 -5.50
CA MET A 133 9.35 4.05 -5.64
C MET A 133 10.11 2.87 -5.04
N SER A 134 11.42 2.77 -5.31
CA SER A 134 12.29 1.75 -4.70
C SER A 134 12.32 1.88 -3.17
N GLY A 135 12.39 3.12 -2.64
CA GLY A 135 12.27 3.38 -1.21
C GLY A 135 10.95 2.89 -0.62
N SER A 136 9.83 3.22 -1.26
CA SER A 136 8.49 2.81 -0.83
C SER A 136 8.32 1.27 -0.86
N THR A 137 8.73 0.62 -1.95
CA THR A 137 8.63 -0.83 -2.09
C THR A 137 9.57 -1.55 -1.11
N GLY A 138 10.80 -1.05 -0.95
CA GLY A 138 11.74 -1.56 0.05
C GLY A 138 11.18 -1.43 1.46
N GLY A 139 10.57 -0.28 1.80
CA GLY A 139 9.89 -0.06 3.08
C GLY A 139 8.76 -1.04 3.32
N MET A 140 7.92 -1.31 2.31
CA MET A 140 6.83 -2.29 2.39
C MET A 140 7.33 -3.70 2.71
N LEU A 141 8.41 -4.14 2.06
CA LEU A 141 8.95 -5.48 2.22
C LEU A 141 9.71 -5.63 3.54
N LEU A 142 10.62 -4.69 3.82
CA LEU A 142 11.44 -4.72 5.04
C LEU A 142 10.61 -4.50 6.31
N ALA A 143 9.49 -3.81 6.22
CA ALA A 143 8.64 -3.54 7.37
C ALA A 143 8.09 -4.81 8.03
N ARG A 144 7.73 -5.83 7.25
CA ARG A 144 7.26 -7.11 7.79
C ARG A 144 8.38 -7.87 8.47
N THR A 145 9.58 -7.88 7.87
CA THR A 145 10.78 -8.49 8.46
C THR A 145 11.15 -7.76 9.76
N PHE A 146 11.24 -6.43 9.72
CA PHE A 146 11.47 -5.60 10.89
C PHE A 146 10.43 -5.85 11.99
N GLY A 147 9.14 -5.80 11.65
CA GLY A 147 8.06 -6.02 12.60
C GLY A 147 8.10 -7.41 13.22
N GLY A 148 8.22 -8.45 12.39
CA GLY A 148 8.27 -9.84 12.83
C GLY A 148 9.45 -10.14 13.74
N THR A 149 10.67 -9.79 13.31
CA THR A 149 11.90 -10.06 14.08
C THR A 149 11.94 -9.27 15.39
N LEU A 150 11.70 -7.96 15.31
CA LEU A 150 11.74 -7.09 16.50
C LEU A 150 10.61 -7.42 17.47
N GLY A 151 9.43 -7.77 16.93
CA GLY A 151 8.28 -8.17 17.73
C GLY A 151 8.51 -9.48 18.47
N GLU A 152 9.16 -10.45 17.84
CA GLU A 152 9.51 -11.74 18.46
C GLU A 152 10.52 -11.58 19.60
N TRP A 153 11.55 -10.76 19.40
CA TRP A 153 12.64 -10.59 20.36
C TRP A 153 12.30 -9.68 21.55
N LEU A 154 11.59 -8.60 21.30
CA LEU A 154 11.36 -7.51 22.28
C LEU A 154 9.86 -7.29 22.61
N GLY A 155 9.00 -8.14 22.06
CA GLY A 155 7.54 -8.04 22.22
C GLY A 155 6.89 -7.09 21.19
N TRP A 156 5.57 -7.25 21.01
CA TRP A 156 4.78 -6.58 19.98
C TRP A 156 4.78 -5.04 20.05
N ARG A 157 5.13 -4.47 21.21
CA ARG A 157 5.22 -3.02 21.43
C ARG A 157 6.47 -2.40 20.82
N ALA A 158 7.58 -3.15 20.77
CA ALA A 158 8.88 -2.64 20.32
C ALA A 158 8.88 -2.11 18.88
N PRO A 159 8.28 -2.77 17.88
CA PRO A 159 8.17 -2.23 16.52
C PRO A 159 7.47 -0.88 16.46
N TYR A 160 6.40 -0.67 17.25
CA TYR A 160 5.70 0.60 17.32
C TYR A 160 6.57 1.72 17.91
N LEU A 161 7.27 1.44 19.01
CA LEU A 161 8.13 2.42 19.69
C LEU A 161 9.33 2.82 18.83
N VAL A 162 9.98 1.85 18.17
CA VAL A 162 11.10 2.14 17.26
C VAL A 162 10.61 2.90 16.03
N ALA A 163 9.48 2.51 15.43
CA ALA A 163 8.90 3.23 14.32
C ALA A 163 8.50 4.67 14.70
N ALA A 164 8.01 4.88 15.94
CA ALA A 164 7.70 6.20 16.49
C ALA A 164 8.95 7.08 16.56
N ALA A 165 10.04 6.55 17.14
CA ALA A 165 11.31 7.28 17.23
C ALA A 165 11.83 7.66 15.84
N VAL A 166 11.79 6.75 14.88
CA VAL A 166 12.20 7.00 13.49
C VAL A 166 11.31 8.05 12.83
N ALA A 167 9.99 7.98 13.00
CA ALA A 167 9.04 8.94 12.41
C ALA A 167 9.25 10.35 12.98
N LEU A 168 9.46 10.50 14.30
CA LEU A 168 9.72 11.77 14.96
C LEU A 168 11.08 12.34 14.54
N LEU A 169 12.11 11.51 14.43
CA LEU A 169 13.42 11.93 13.92
C LEU A 169 13.28 12.42 12.47
N LEU A 170 12.60 11.69 11.61
CA LEU A 170 12.35 12.12 10.24
C LEU A 170 11.52 13.39 10.17
N ALA A 171 10.54 13.59 11.06
CA ALA A 171 9.79 14.85 11.15
C ALA A 171 10.72 16.03 11.42
N ALA A 172 11.65 15.90 12.39
CA ALA A 172 12.64 16.91 12.70
C ALA A 172 13.60 17.15 11.53
N VAL A 173 14.13 16.09 10.92
CA VAL A 173 15.06 16.22 9.77
C VAL A 173 14.36 16.88 8.57
N ILE A 174 13.13 16.48 8.24
CA ILE A 174 12.34 17.08 7.13
C ILE A 174 12.07 18.56 7.40
N ALA A 175 11.75 18.92 8.64
CA ALA A 175 11.52 20.31 9.04
C ALA A 175 12.73 21.22 8.80
N HIS A 176 13.96 20.68 8.76
CA HIS A 176 15.19 21.45 8.54
C HIS A 176 15.78 21.26 7.14
N ALA A 177 15.71 20.05 6.58
CA ALA A 177 16.44 19.68 5.36
C ALA A 177 15.64 19.94 4.05
N VAL A 178 14.31 19.93 4.10
CA VAL A 178 13.49 20.14 2.90
C VAL A 178 13.35 21.64 2.61
N PRO A 179 13.61 22.09 1.37
CA PRO A 179 13.35 23.48 0.99
C PRO A 179 11.87 23.85 1.19
N ASP A 180 11.61 25.06 1.68
CA ASP A 180 10.25 25.56 1.85
C ASP A 180 9.70 25.99 0.47
N THR A 181 9.18 25.02 -0.27
CA THR A 181 8.57 25.26 -1.57
C THR A 181 7.08 25.45 -1.42
N ALA A 182 6.59 26.61 -1.83
CA ALA A 182 5.17 26.81 -2.04
C ALA A 182 4.66 25.86 -3.14
N PRO A 183 3.40 25.40 -3.09
CA PRO A 183 2.78 24.69 -4.20
C PRO A 183 3.03 25.47 -5.47
N GLY A 184 3.54 24.81 -6.51
CA GLY A 184 4.05 25.46 -7.71
C GLY A 184 3.09 26.52 -8.25
N THR A 185 3.47 27.77 -8.12
CA THR A 185 2.91 28.88 -8.88
C THR A 185 3.23 28.64 -10.34
N ARG A 186 2.30 27.99 -11.06
CA ARG A 186 2.23 28.24 -12.49
C ARG A 186 1.93 29.75 -12.65
N PRO A 187 2.70 30.47 -13.49
CA PRO A 187 2.37 31.85 -13.78
C PRO A 187 1.15 31.84 -14.72
N SER A 188 -0.02 31.82 -14.17
CA SER A 188 -1.29 32.33 -14.68
C SER A 188 -2.39 31.92 -13.73
N ASP A 189 -3.09 32.94 -13.39
CA ASP A 189 -4.37 33.02 -12.71
C ASP A 189 -4.30 33.40 -11.22
N SER A 190 -4.55 34.67 -11.06
CA SER A 190 -5.11 35.35 -9.89
C SER A 190 -6.16 34.46 -9.18
N ALA A 191 -5.71 33.51 -8.37
CA ALA A 191 -6.57 32.76 -7.49
C ALA A 191 -6.73 33.53 -6.19
N SER A 192 -7.65 34.46 -6.21
CA SER A 192 -8.36 35.02 -5.09
C SER A 192 -8.79 33.91 -4.13
N ALA A 193 -8.55 34.12 -2.85
CA ALA A 193 -8.89 33.25 -1.74
C ALA A 193 -10.37 32.81 -1.75
N ALA A 194 -10.63 31.58 -2.16
CA ALA A 194 -11.91 30.91 -1.96
C ALA A 194 -11.68 29.65 -1.09
N PRO A 195 -11.85 29.75 0.24
CA PRO A 195 -11.16 28.82 1.14
C PRO A 195 -11.80 27.43 1.29
N LEU A 196 -13.11 27.28 1.40
CA LEU A 196 -13.75 25.99 1.73
C LEU A 196 -14.46 25.30 0.54
N ARG A 197 -15.08 26.06 -0.33
CA ARG A 197 -15.78 25.51 -1.52
C ARG A 197 -14.82 24.79 -2.48
N SER A 198 -13.59 25.27 -2.56
CA SER A 198 -12.54 24.67 -3.39
C SER A 198 -11.96 23.37 -2.80
N TYR A 199 -11.93 23.18 -1.46
CA TYR A 199 -11.50 21.93 -0.84
C TYR A 199 -12.55 20.81 -1.02
N ALA A 200 -13.82 21.11 -0.79
CA ALA A 200 -14.92 20.19 -1.09
C ALA A 200 -14.93 19.74 -2.56
N ALA A 201 -14.59 20.66 -3.49
CA ALA A 201 -14.44 20.33 -4.90
C ALA A 201 -13.27 19.36 -5.17
N LEU A 202 -12.16 19.46 -4.42
CA LEU A 202 -11.04 18.52 -4.51
C LEU A 202 -11.40 17.15 -3.94
N LEU A 203 -12.15 17.09 -2.84
CA LEU A 203 -12.62 15.83 -2.25
C LEU A 203 -13.60 15.09 -3.17
N THR A 204 -14.43 15.82 -3.92
CA THR A 204 -15.41 15.23 -4.84
C THR A 204 -14.85 14.95 -6.23
N ALA A 205 -13.69 15.50 -6.59
CA ALA A 205 -13.08 15.32 -7.90
C ALA A 205 -12.77 13.84 -8.23
N PRO A 206 -12.21 13.00 -7.31
CA PRO A 206 -12.01 11.58 -7.55
C PRO A 206 -13.33 10.84 -7.88
N LEU A 207 -14.42 11.14 -7.17
CA LEU A 207 -15.74 10.53 -7.40
C LEU A 207 -16.31 10.93 -8.75
N ARG A 208 -16.16 12.21 -9.14
CA ARG A 208 -16.59 12.69 -10.46
C ARG A 208 -15.82 12.01 -11.58
N LEU A 209 -14.50 11.84 -11.42
CA LEU A 209 -13.65 11.15 -12.38
C LEU A 209 -14.01 9.66 -12.49
N LEU A 210 -14.30 8.98 -11.37
CA LEU A 210 -14.78 7.60 -11.37
C LEU A 210 -16.10 7.44 -12.15
N ARG A 211 -17.00 8.43 -12.06
CA ARG A 211 -18.26 8.40 -12.83
C ARG A 211 -18.03 8.67 -14.32
N ALA A 212 -17.12 9.59 -14.65
CA ALA A 212 -16.88 10.05 -16.01
C ALA A 212 -16.03 9.08 -16.85
N GLU A 213 -15.09 8.35 -16.23
CA GLU A 213 -14.07 7.56 -16.95
C GLU A 213 -14.29 6.05 -16.75
N PRO A 214 -14.80 5.32 -17.75
CA PRO A 214 -15.02 3.86 -17.67
C PRO A 214 -13.72 3.09 -17.45
N ASP A 215 -12.62 3.50 -18.11
CA ASP A 215 -11.32 2.84 -17.97
C ASP A 215 -10.69 3.05 -16.60
N LEU A 216 -10.97 4.18 -15.93
CA LEU A 216 -10.60 4.39 -14.54
C LEU A 216 -11.34 3.40 -13.64
N ARG A 217 -12.67 3.25 -13.80
CA ARG A 217 -13.48 2.27 -13.03
C ARG A 217 -12.95 0.84 -13.21
N ARG A 218 -12.59 0.49 -14.46
CA ARG A 218 -12.02 -0.82 -14.79
C ARG A 218 -10.70 -1.04 -14.05
N SER A 219 -9.77 -0.09 -14.10
CA SER A 219 -8.49 -0.16 -13.41
C SER A 219 -8.65 -0.20 -11.88
N CYS A 220 -9.60 0.59 -11.34
CA CYS A 220 -9.94 0.58 -9.91
C CYS A 220 -10.47 -0.78 -9.47
N LEU A 221 -11.36 -1.41 -10.24
CA LEU A 221 -11.89 -2.73 -9.93
C LEU A 221 -10.78 -3.80 -9.92
N TYR A 222 -9.92 -3.80 -10.94
CA TYR A 222 -8.83 -4.76 -11.02
C TYR A 222 -7.87 -4.61 -9.84
N GLN A 223 -7.47 -3.38 -9.54
CA GLN A 223 -6.55 -3.16 -8.44
C GLN A 223 -7.18 -3.44 -7.08
N ALA A 224 -8.44 -3.06 -6.86
CA ALA A 224 -9.14 -3.35 -5.62
C ALA A 224 -9.25 -4.87 -5.38
N ALA A 225 -9.57 -5.66 -6.42
CA ALA A 225 -9.65 -7.11 -6.34
C ALA A 225 -8.28 -7.75 -6.06
N VAL A 226 -7.24 -7.38 -6.82
CA VAL A 226 -5.89 -7.94 -6.69
C VAL A 226 -5.26 -7.54 -5.35
N PHE A 227 -5.36 -6.26 -4.99
CA PHE A 227 -4.81 -5.77 -3.72
C PHE A 227 -5.60 -6.28 -2.51
N GLY A 228 -6.91 -6.49 -2.67
CA GLY A 228 -7.75 -7.17 -1.69
C GLY A 228 -7.30 -8.61 -1.44
N GLY A 229 -7.06 -9.37 -2.50
CA GLY A 229 -6.51 -10.73 -2.42
C GLY A 229 -5.12 -10.77 -1.78
N PHE A 230 -4.23 -9.83 -2.15
CA PHE A 230 -2.92 -9.65 -1.56
C PHE A 230 -3.00 -9.38 -0.04
N CYS A 231 -3.85 -8.44 0.38
CA CYS A 231 -4.01 -8.11 1.80
C CYS A 231 -4.67 -9.26 2.58
N ALA A 232 -5.63 -9.98 1.99
CA ALA A 232 -6.24 -11.18 2.57
C ALA A 232 -5.18 -12.26 2.83
N ALA A 233 -4.32 -12.53 1.83
CA ALA A 233 -3.23 -13.50 1.94
C ALA A 233 -2.28 -13.13 3.08
N TRP A 234 -1.67 -11.94 3.03
CA TRP A 234 -0.63 -11.54 3.97
C TRP A 234 -1.13 -11.41 5.41
N THR A 235 -2.35 -10.91 5.63
CA THR A 235 -2.92 -10.81 6.98
C THR A 235 -3.25 -12.19 7.57
N SER A 236 -3.80 -13.10 6.74
CA SER A 236 -4.16 -14.44 7.20
C SER A 236 -2.95 -15.38 7.26
N LEU A 237 -1.89 -15.11 6.48
CA LEU A 237 -0.65 -15.89 6.49
C LEU A 237 0.04 -15.84 7.86
N ALA A 238 0.04 -14.67 8.52
CA ALA A 238 0.57 -14.55 9.87
C ALA A 238 -0.18 -15.49 10.84
N LEU A 239 -1.50 -15.58 10.72
CA LEU A 239 -2.33 -16.49 11.54
C LEU A 239 -2.05 -17.96 11.22
N LEU A 240 -1.83 -18.32 9.95
CA LEU A 240 -1.49 -19.68 9.54
C LEU A 240 -0.12 -20.12 10.07
N LEU A 241 0.91 -19.28 9.89
CA LEU A 241 2.28 -19.62 10.28
C LEU A 241 2.45 -19.73 11.80
N THR A 242 1.78 -18.87 12.56
CA THR A 242 1.83 -18.92 14.04
C THR A 242 0.80 -19.90 14.64
N GLY A 243 -0.14 -20.37 13.83
CA GLY A 243 -1.19 -21.30 14.23
C GLY A 243 -0.70 -22.75 14.40
N PRO A 244 -1.65 -23.68 14.72
CA PRO A 244 -1.31 -25.06 15.07
C PRO A 244 -0.65 -25.87 13.96
N VAL A 245 -0.81 -25.48 12.69
CA VAL A 245 -0.25 -26.18 11.52
C VAL A 245 1.27 -26.05 11.45
N TYR A 246 1.79 -24.82 11.68
CA TYR A 246 3.23 -24.55 11.56
C TYR A 246 3.91 -24.26 12.88
N ARG A 247 3.23 -23.58 13.80
CA ARG A 247 3.76 -23.19 15.13
C ARG A 247 5.08 -22.41 15.05
N LEU A 248 5.22 -21.58 14.01
CA LEU A 248 6.38 -20.74 13.79
C LEU A 248 6.21 -19.39 14.48
N GLY A 249 7.32 -18.70 14.80
CA GLY A 249 7.29 -17.34 15.32
C GLY A 249 6.89 -16.28 14.26
N ALA A 250 6.62 -15.06 14.71
CA ALA A 250 6.30 -13.93 13.84
C ALA A 250 7.46 -13.58 12.88
N GLU A 251 8.68 -13.94 13.23
CA GLU A 251 9.86 -13.80 12.36
C GLU A 251 9.73 -14.57 11.04
N ALA A 252 9.03 -15.72 11.04
CA ALA A 252 8.80 -16.50 9.82
C ALA A 252 8.01 -15.72 8.77
N VAL A 253 7.06 -14.89 9.19
CA VAL A 253 6.32 -13.98 8.29
C VAL A 253 7.27 -12.96 7.67
N GLY A 254 8.20 -12.44 8.49
CA GLY A 254 9.24 -11.50 8.06
C GLY A 254 10.22 -12.11 7.05
N LEU A 255 10.69 -13.35 7.30
CA LEU A 255 11.57 -14.08 6.40
C LEU A 255 10.88 -14.38 5.06
N LEU A 256 9.61 -14.79 5.09
CA LEU A 256 8.83 -15.02 3.88
C LEU A 256 8.65 -13.72 3.08
N ALA A 257 8.41 -12.59 3.75
CA ALA A 257 8.33 -11.28 3.10
C ALA A 257 9.65 -10.85 2.47
N LEU A 258 10.80 -11.24 3.06
CA LEU A 258 12.11 -10.92 2.50
C LEU A 258 12.34 -11.61 1.14
N VAL A 259 11.82 -12.84 0.96
CA VAL A 259 11.83 -13.51 -0.36
C VAL A 259 11.07 -12.70 -1.39
N GLY A 260 9.99 -12.04 -0.98
CA GLY A 260 9.21 -11.11 -1.80
C GLY A 260 10.03 -9.91 -2.34
N ALA A 261 11.20 -9.60 -1.77
CA ALA A 261 12.06 -8.51 -2.27
C ALA A 261 12.50 -8.72 -3.74
N VAL A 262 12.52 -9.95 -4.22
CA VAL A 262 12.78 -10.28 -5.64
C VAL A 262 11.76 -9.59 -6.56
N THR A 263 10.54 -9.31 -6.09
CA THR A 263 9.51 -8.61 -6.88
C THR A 263 9.91 -7.19 -7.29
N MET A 264 10.86 -6.56 -6.57
CA MET A 264 11.39 -5.25 -6.96
C MET A 264 12.03 -5.29 -8.36
N LEU A 265 12.64 -6.43 -8.71
CA LEU A 265 13.26 -6.63 -10.04
C LEU A 265 12.22 -6.79 -11.15
N CYS A 266 10.99 -7.17 -10.81
CA CYS A 266 9.91 -7.37 -11.78
C CYS A 266 9.28 -6.05 -12.24
N THR A 267 9.34 -4.98 -11.44
CA THR A 267 8.74 -3.67 -11.78
C THR A 267 9.26 -3.07 -13.09
N PRO A 268 10.59 -3.00 -13.36
CA PRO A 268 11.09 -2.51 -14.63
C PRO A 268 10.73 -3.42 -15.81
N VAL A 269 10.62 -4.73 -15.58
CA VAL A 269 10.21 -5.70 -16.62
C VAL A 269 8.74 -5.49 -16.95
N ALA A 270 7.88 -5.35 -15.95
CA ALA A 270 6.46 -5.04 -16.12
C ALA A 270 6.27 -3.73 -16.91
N GLY A 271 7.03 -2.68 -16.60
CA GLY A 271 7.02 -1.42 -17.33
C GLY A 271 7.33 -1.60 -18.82
N ARG A 272 8.41 -2.32 -19.15
CA ARG A 272 8.78 -2.62 -20.55
C ARG A 272 7.72 -3.46 -21.28
N LEU A 273 7.06 -4.40 -20.58
CA LEU A 273 5.98 -5.19 -21.15
C LEU A 273 4.75 -4.32 -21.45
N VAL A 274 4.42 -3.40 -20.56
CA VAL A 274 3.34 -2.43 -20.78
C VAL A 274 3.64 -1.50 -21.94
N ASP A 275 4.89 -1.01 -22.07
CA ASP A 275 5.30 -0.16 -23.18
C ASP A 275 5.22 -0.89 -24.54
N ARG A 276 5.50 -2.20 -24.56
CA ARG A 276 5.50 -3.02 -25.80
C ARG A 276 4.13 -3.53 -26.19
N HIS A 277 3.33 -3.99 -25.23
CA HIS A 277 2.09 -4.74 -25.49
C HIS A 277 0.84 -3.98 -25.05
N GLY A 278 1.01 -2.84 -24.33
CA GLY A 278 -0.08 -2.12 -23.72
C GLY A 278 -0.50 -2.70 -22.34
N PRO A 279 -1.37 -1.99 -21.61
CA PRO A 279 -1.74 -2.37 -20.27
C PRO A 279 -2.70 -3.56 -20.20
N ASP A 280 -3.52 -3.84 -21.22
CA ASP A 280 -4.54 -4.88 -21.18
C ASP A 280 -3.97 -6.30 -21.11
N PRO A 281 -3.01 -6.72 -21.99
CA PRO A 281 -2.40 -8.05 -21.89
C PRO A 281 -1.65 -8.26 -20.58
N VAL A 282 -0.94 -7.22 -20.08
CA VAL A 282 -0.21 -7.31 -18.81
C VAL A 282 -1.16 -7.48 -17.63
N ASN A 283 -2.28 -6.76 -17.62
CA ASN A 283 -3.33 -6.97 -16.61
C ASN A 283 -3.96 -8.36 -16.67
N LEU A 284 -4.19 -8.90 -17.87
CA LEU A 284 -4.74 -10.25 -18.03
C LEU A 284 -3.78 -11.29 -17.44
N VAL A 285 -2.49 -11.21 -17.78
CA VAL A 285 -1.46 -12.11 -17.24
C VAL A 285 -1.36 -11.96 -15.72
N SER A 286 -1.43 -10.73 -15.21
CA SER A 286 -1.45 -10.46 -13.76
C SER A 286 -2.63 -11.15 -13.08
N LEU A 287 -3.85 -11.02 -13.59
CA LEU A 287 -5.05 -11.64 -13.02
C LEU A 287 -4.98 -13.18 -13.05
N LEU A 288 -4.47 -13.74 -14.14
CA LEU A 288 -4.20 -15.18 -14.25
C LEU A 288 -3.12 -15.62 -13.24
N GLY A 289 -2.07 -14.81 -13.06
CA GLY A 289 -1.04 -15.05 -12.07
C GLY A 289 -1.58 -15.04 -10.63
N VAL A 290 -2.50 -14.13 -10.30
CA VAL A 290 -3.19 -14.11 -8.98
C VAL A 290 -4.05 -15.36 -8.81
N LEU A 291 -4.77 -15.80 -9.85
CA LEU A 291 -5.57 -17.00 -9.79
C LEU A 291 -4.70 -18.26 -9.61
N ALA A 292 -3.58 -18.36 -10.35
CA ALA A 292 -2.63 -19.44 -10.21
C ALA A 292 -1.98 -19.44 -8.82
N SER A 293 -1.62 -18.25 -8.27
CA SER A 293 -1.08 -18.14 -6.93
C SER A 293 -2.04 -18.66 -5.87
N ALA A 294 -3.34 -18.38 -6.01
CA ALA A 294 -4.37 -18.89 -5.11
C ALA A 294 -4.39 -20.44 -5.10
N GLY A 295 -4.24 -21.06 -6.28
CA GLY A 295 -4.11 -22.53 -6.40
C GLY A 295 -2.87 -23.08 -5.69
N VAL A 296 -1.70 -22.43 -5.89
CA VAL A 296 -0.46 -22.85 -5.23
C VAL A 296 -0.54 -22.68 -3.71
N LEU A 297 -1.10 -21.55 -3.25
CA LEU A 297 -1.27 -21.24 -1.83
C LEU A 297 -2.13 -22.25 -1.08
N THR A 298 -3.08 -22.95 -1.75
CA THR A 298 -3.90 -23.98 -1.08
C THR A 298 -3.08 -25.12 -0.51
N ALA A 299 -1.96 -25.48 -1.16
CA ALA A 299 -1.03 -26.47 -0.67
C ALA A 299 -0.32 -26.08 0.64
N GLY A 300 -0.36 -24.79 1.00
CA GLY A 300 0.09 -24.30 2.32
C GLY A 300 -0.68 -24.90 3.50
N ALA A 301 -1.90 -25.44 3.28
CA ALA A 301 -2.65 -26.14 4.31
C ALA A 301 -2.06 -27.51 4.69
N LEU A 302 -1.19 -28.09 3.84
CA LEU A 302 -0.56 -29.40 4.07
C LEU A 302 0.44 -29.40 5.25
N GLY A 303 0.97 -28.23 5.61
CA GLY A 303 2.00 -28.11 6.65
C GLY A 303 3.39 -28.62 6.18
N GLY A 304 4.33 -28.63 7.11
CA GLY A 304 5.68 -29.12 6.86
C GLY A 304 6.46 -28.34 5.80
N VAL A 305 7.52 -28.93 5.28
CA VAL A 305 8.41 -28.30 4.28
C VAL A 305 7.70 -28.06 2.96
N ALA A 306 6.88 -29.01 2.50
CA ALA A 306 6.14 -28.89 1.25
C ALA A 306 5.12 -27.74 1.30
N GLY A 307 4.40 -27.59 2.42
CA GLY A 307 3.51 -26.49 2.63
C GLY A 307 4.23 -25.14 2.68
N LEU A 308 5.37 -25.05 3.36
CA LEU A 308 6.20 -23.82 3.38
C LEU A 308 6.73 -23.46 1.99
N ALA A 309 7.18 -24.43 1.22
CA ALA A 309 7.60 -24.21 -0.17
C ALA A 309 6.45 -23.68 -1.04
N ALA A 310 5.25 -24.25 -0.87
CA ALA A 310 4.04 -23.79 -1.56
C ALA A 310 3.65 -22.36 -1.14
N LEU A 311 3.72 -22.02 0.16
CA LEU A 311 3.47 -20.67 0.65
C LEU A 311 4.50 -19.69 0.07
N THR A 312 5.78 -20.05 0.04
CA THR A 312 6.83 -19.21 -0.52
C THR A 312 6.63 -18.96 -2.01
N ALA A 313 6.40 -20.02 -2.79
CA ALA A 313 6.16 -19.90 -4.23
C ALA A 313 4.86 -19.15 -4.54
N GLY A 314 3.79 -19.44 -3.80
CA GLY A 314 2.49 -18.82 -3.97
C GLY A 314 2.48 -17.35 -3.61
N THR A 315 3.10 -16.94 -2.49
CA THR A 315 3.22 -15.53 -2.11
C THR A 315 4.11 -14.76 -3.07
N LEU A 316 5.24 -15.33 -3.51
CA LEU A 316 6.09 -14.70 -4.52
C LEU A 316 5.33 -14.47 -5.83
N LEU A 317 4.59 -15.47 -6.30
CA LEU A 317 3.77 -15.34 -7.51
C LEU A 317 2.67 -14.29 -7.34
N LEU A 318 2.02 -14.25 -6.18
CA LEU A 318 1.01 -13.25 -5.85
C LEU A 318 1.59 -11.83 -5.87
N ASP A 319 2.74 -11.65 -5.23
CA ASP A 319 3.42 -10.36 -5.14
C ASP A 319 3.85 -9.85 -6.53
N VAL A 320 4.46 -10.73 -7.35
CA VAL A 320 4.85 -10.41 -8.74
C VAL A 320 3.61 -10.05 -9.57
N ALA A 321 2.56 -10.86 -9.50
CA ALA A 321 1.33 -10.61 -10.25
C ALA A 321 0.68 -9.29 -9.83
N MET A 322 0.58 -9.02 -8.53
CA MET A 322 0.05 -7.76 -7.99
C MET A 322 0.85 -6.57 -8.48
N GLN A 323 2.18 -6.64 -8.43
CA GLN A 323 3.06 -5.54 -8.84
C GLN A 323 2.95 -5.27 -10.35
N CYS A 324 2.93 -6.31 -11.18
CA CYS A 324 2.75 -6.17 -12.63
C CYS A 324 1.39 -5.54 -12.98
N GLY A 325 0.32 -5.98 -12.32
CA GLY A 325 -1.02 -5.42 -12.48
C GLY A 325 -1.09 -3.95 -12.06
N MET A 326 -0.43 -3.58 -10.94
CA MET A 326 -0.36 -2.21 -10.47
C MET A 326 0.33 -1.30 -11.50
N VAL A 327 1.47 -1.71 -12.05
CA VAL A 327 2.19 -0.96 -13.10
C VAL A 327 1.32 -0.76 -14.34
N ALA A 328 0.65 -1.82 -14.80
CA ALA A 328 -0.21 -1.77 -15.97
C ALA A 328 -1.43 -0.85 -15.77
N ASN A 329 -2.07 -0.94 -14.61
CA ASN A 329 -3.22 -0.10 -14.28
C ASN A 329 -2.82 1.37 -14.10
N GLN A 330 -1.68 1.66 -13.45
CA GLN A 330 -1.17 3.03 -13.32
C GLN A 330 -0.84 3.65 -14.67
N ALA A 331 -0.20 2.90 -15.57
CA ALA A 331 0.09 3.37 -16.92
C ALA A 331 -1.20 3.76 -17.66
N ARG A 332 -2.24 2.90 -17.60
CA ARG A 332 -3.57 3.20 -18.16
C ARG A 332 -4.17 4.47 -17.56
N VAL A 333 -4.20 4.56 -16.24
CA VAL A 333 -4.80 5.68 -15.50
C VAL A 333 -4.11 7.00 -15.84
N TYR A 334 -2.77 7.00 -15.95
CA TYR A 334 -2.02 8.23 -16.27
C TYR A 334 -2.16 8.67 -17.74
N ALA A 335 -2.54 7.76 -18.63
CA ALA A 335 -2.81 8.06 -20.03
C ALA A 335 -4.19 8.70 -20.27
N LEU A 336 -5.16 8.54 -19.35
CA LEU A 336 -6.55 9.01 -19.54
C LEU A 336 -6.64 10.54 -19.67
N ARG A 337 -6.03 11.29 -18.75
CA ARG A 337 -6.03 12.76 -18.75
C ARG A 337 -4.71 13.31 -18.21
N PRO A 338 -3.80 13.79 -19.06
CA PRO A 338 -2.49 14.30 -18.63
C PRO A 338 -2.56 15.43 -17.59
N GLY A 339 -3.58 16.32 -17.66
CA GLY A 339 -3.76 17.42 -16.72
C GLY A 339 -4.42 17.03 -15.38
N ALA A 340 -4.87 15.78 -15.21
CA ALA A 340 -5.58 15.31 -14.02
C ALA A 340 -4.91 14.08 -13.35
N ARG A 341 -3.65 13.80 -13.69
CA ARG A 341 -2.93 12.59 -13.24
C ARG A 341 -2.95 12.38 -11.72
N SER A 342 -2.74 13.44 -10.94
CA SER A 342 -2.78 13.38 -9.47
C SER A 342 -4.14 12.94 -8.95
N ARG A 343 -5.23 13.55 -9.45
CA ARG A 343 -6.60 13.21 -9.03
C ARG A 343 -7.03 11.81 -9.48
N LEU A 344 -6.61 11.39 -10.67
CA LEU A 344 -6.83 10.03 -11.17
C LEU A 344 -6.10 9.01 -10.30
N ASN A 345 -4.84 9.28 -9.94
CA ASN A 345 -4.07 8.42 -9.05
C ASN A 345 -4.70 8.34 -7.65
N THR A 346 -5.17 9.45 -7.09
CA THR A 346 -5.88 9.46 -5.80
C THR A 346 -7.12 8.56 -5.86
N ALA A 347 -7.96 8.70 -6.90
CA ALA A 347 -9.13 7.85 -7.09
C ALA A 347 -8.76 6.37 -7.19
N TYR A 348 -7.76 6.05 -8.01
CA TYR A 348 -7.26 4.68 -8.23
C TYR A 348 -6.72 4.06 -6.95
N MET A 349 -5.83 4.76 -6.25
CA MET A 349 -5.23 4.26 -5.00
C MET A 349 -6.25 4.16 -3.87
N THR A 350 -7.20 5.09 -3.76
CA THR A 350 -8.30 4.99 -2.79
C THR A 350 -9.10 3.70 -2.99
N CYS A 351 -9.46 3.38 -4.24
CA CYS A 351 -10.16 2.12 -4.55
C CYS A 351 -9.29 0.89 -4.23
N ALA A 352 -7.99 0.94 -4.52
CA ALA A 352 -7.06 -0.12 -4.19
C ALA A 352 -7.03 -0.41 -2.68
N TYR A 353 -6.85 0.62 -1.87
CA TYR A 353 -6.78 0.47 -0.41
C TYR A 353 -8.13 0.13 0.23
N LEU A 354 -9.27 0.57 -0.34
CA LEU A 354 -10.58 0.07 0.06
C LEU A 354 -10.70 -1.43 -0.20
N GLY A 355 -10.25 -1.89 -1.37
CA GLY A 355 -10.15 -3.31 -1.67
C GLY A 355 -9.24 -4.06 -0.69
N GLY A 356 -8.08 -3.50 -0.37
CA GLY A 356 -7.15 -4.03 0.62
C GLY A 356 -7.74 -4.15 2.01
N THR A 357 -8.45 -3.11 2.47
CA THR A 357 -9.15 -3.11 3.77
C THR A 357 -10.22 -4.21 3.83
N ALA A 358 -11.06 -4.28 2.80
CA ALA A 358 -12.09 -5.32 2.68
C ALA A 358 -11.44 -6.71 2.62
N GLY A 359 -10.37 -6.86 1.85
CA GLY A 359 -9.62 -8.10 1.70
C GLY A 359 -9.00 -8.58 3.01
N SER A 360 -8.33 -7.70 3.76
CA SER A 360 -7.79 -8.03 5.09
C SER A 360 -8.89 -8.52 6.04
N TRP A 361 -10.00 -7.79 6.11
CA TRP A 361 -11.10 -8.15 7.00
C TRP A 361 -11.77 -9.46 6.60
N LEU A 362 -12.10 -9.62 5.30
CA LEU A 362 -12.71 -10.85 4.78
C LEU A 362 -11.77 -12.05 4.88
N GLY A 363 -10.46 -11.86 4.63
CA GLY A 363 -9.45 -12.91 4.73
C GLY A 363 -9.36 -13.49 6.14
N VAL A 364 -9.29 -12.63 7.16
CA VAL A 364 -9.27 -13.07 8.56
C VAL A 364 -10.56 -13.79 8.94
N ARG A 365 -11.72 -13.30 8.51
CA ARG A 365 -13.02 -13.97 8.74
C ARG A 365 -13.10 -15.32 8.04
N ALA A 366 -12.66 -15.40 6.79
CA ALA A 366 -12.62 -16.65 6.04
C ALA A 366 -11.68 -17.66 6.70
N HIS A 367 -10.51 -17.19 7.17
CA HIS A 367 -9.55 -18.03 7.89
C HIS A 367 -10.13 -18.56 9.22
N ALA A 368 -10.78 -17.71 9.99
CA ALA A 368 -11.37 -18.07 11.28
C ALA A 368 -12.54 -19.07 11.13
N ALA A 369 -13.37 -18.92 10.07
CA ALA A 369 -14.54 -19.76 9.86
C ALA A 369 -14.23 -21.11 9.17
N PHE A 370 -13.33 -21.10 8.18
CA PHE A 370 -13.11 -22.25 7.29
C PHE A 370 -11.63 -22.56 7.03
N GLY A 371 -10.71 -21.91 7.75
CA GLY A 371 -9.25 -22.12 7.62
C GLY A 371 -8.65 -21.53 6.36
N TRP A 372 -7.37 -21.87 6.13
CA TRP A 372 -6.56 -21.33 5.04
C TRP A 372 -7.13 -21.55 3.61
N PRO A 373 -7.75 -22.72 3.27
CA PRO A 373 -8.35 -22.90 1.94
C PRO A 373 -9.40 -21.86 1.59
N ALA A 374 -10.16 -21.35 2.57
CA ALA A 374 -11.16 -20.31 2.33
C ALA A 374 -10.53 -18.96 1.98
N VAL A 375 -9.37 -18.66 2.51
CA VAL A 375 -8.59 -17.45 2.12
C VAL A 375 -8.15 -17.58 0.66
N CYS A 376 -7.65 -18.75 0.26
CA CYS A 376 -7.27 -19.03 -1.12
C CYS A 376 -8.48 -18.93 -2.07
N ALA A 377 -9.62 -19.46 -1.66
CA ALA A 377 -10.87 -19.34 -2.41
C ALA A 377 -11.32 -17.87 -2.56
N LEU A 378 -11.19 -17.06 -1.51
CA LEU A 378 -11.47 -15.63 -1.57
C LEU A 378 -10.57 -14.92 -2.59
N ILE A 379 -9.25 -15.21 -2.58
CA ILE A 379 -8.30 -14.65 -3.56
C ILE A 379 -8.71 -15.04 -4.98
N ALA A 380 -9.03 -16.33 -5.19
CA ALA A 380 -9.47 -16.84 -6.49
C ALA A 380 -10.77 -16.18 -6.96
N LEU A 381 -11.75 -15.99 -6.08
CA LEU A 381 -13.02 -15.33 -6.39
C LEU A 381 -12.83 -13.87 -6.79
N LEU A 382 -12.00 -13.13 -6.06
CA LEU A 382 -11.67 -11.74 -6.38
C LEU A 382 -10.97 -11.62 -7.74
N ALA A 383 -10.00 -12.51 -8.01
CA ALA A 383 -9.28 -12.56 -9.29
C ALA A 383 -10.22 -12.95 -10.43
N ALA A 384 -11.08 -13.96 -10.23
CA ALA A 384 -12.05 -14.42 -11.23
C ALA A 384 -13.10 -13.35 -11.57
N ALA A 385 -13.59 -12.60 -10.57
CA ALA A 385 -14.52 -11.49 -10.78
C ALA A 385 -13.88 -10.38 -11.64
N ALA A 386 -12.62 -10.02 -11.33
CA ALA A 386 -11.87 -9.06 -12.13
C ALA A 386 -11.58 -9.58 -13.55
N LEU A 387 -11.23 -10.87 -13.69
CA LEU A 387 -10.98 -11.53 -14.96
C LEU A 387 -12.24 -11.59 -15.82
N GLY A 388 -13.39 -11.99 -15.25
CA GLY A 388 -14.68 -11.98 -15.94
C GLY A 388 -14.99 -10.60 -16.52
N ARG A 389 -14.74 -9.52 -15.77
CA ARG A 389 -14.91 -8.16 -16.25
C ARG A 389 -13.86 -7.78 -17.32
N ALA A 390 -12.67 -8.37 -17.29
CA ALA A 390 -11.63 -8.13 -18.30
C ALA A 390 -12.01 -8.73 -19.66
N VAL A 391 -12.64 -9.91 -19.64
CA VAL A 391 -13.04 -10.64 -20.86
C VAL A 391 -14.34 -10.08 -21.45
N THR A 392 -15.32 -9.73 -20.61
CA THR A 392 -16.66 -9.28 -21.06
C THR A 392 -16.75 -7.78 -21.30
N GLY A 393 -15.79 -6.98 -20.81
CA GLY A 393 -15.81 -5.52 -20.98
C GLY A 393 -15.47 -5.09 -22.42
N PRO A 394 -15.99 -3.96 -22.90
CA PRO A 394 -15.59 -3.40 -24.19
C PRO A 394 -14.08 -3.15 -24.16
N ARG A 395 -13.37 -3.74 -25.12
CA ARG A 395 -11.94 -3.49 -25.34
C ARG A 395 -11.78 -2.01 -25.64
N GLY A 396 -11.03 -1.28 -24.81
CA GLY A 396 -10.76 0.13 -25.02
C GLY A 396 -10.29 0.38 -26.45
N ARG A 397 -10.81 1.40 -27.10
CA ARG A 397 -10.32 1.87 -28.40
C ARG A 397 -8.85 2.23 -28.21
N THR A 398 -7.96 1.38 -28.71
CA THR A 398 -6.56 1.77 -28.89
C THR A 398 -6.58 3.00 -29.79
N ALA A 399 -6.19 4.16 -29.26
CA ALA A 399 -5.88 5.31 -30.09
C ALA A 399 -4.74 4.85 -31.01
N ARG A 400 -5.04 4.68 -32.32
CA ARG A 400 -4.01 4.50 -33.34
C ARG A 400 -3.13 5.75 -33.27
N PRO A 401 -1.81 5.62 -33.21
CA PRO A 401 -0.93 6.75 -33.41
C PRO A 401 -1.15 7.24 -34.82
N SER A 402 -1.58 8.50 -34.97
CA SER A 402 -1.58 9.27 -36.21
C SER A 402 -0.17 9.71 -36.54
#